data_4fce069e7de72d8d8efd7ecba15d134a
#
_entry.id   4fce069e7de72d8d8efd7ecba15d134a
#
_cell.length_a   1.000
_cell.length_b   1.000
_cell.length_c   1.000
_cell.angle_alpha   90.00
_cell.angle_beta   90.00
_cell.angle_gamma   90.00
#
_symmetry.space_group_name_H-M   'P 1'
#
loop_
_entity.id
_entity.type
_entity.pdbx_description
1 polymer ?
#
loop_
_entity_poly.entity_id
_entity_poly.type
_entity_poly.pdbx_seq_one_letter_code
_entity_poly.pdbx_strand_id
1 'polypeptide(L)'
;MKKNYQLMLDRTIAEIEAQTDGKRPSLLLHACCAPCSSYVLEYLNRYFNITLFFYNPNISERTEHDIRYDELRRLVKEMGLGERIDIVCSDYEPQRFLKIAKGLEDLAEGGERCRHCYELRLRKTAEAARTGGFDYFTTTLSISPHKRSDWLCDIGEALSAEFGVPYLFSDFKKKGGYLRSCQLSELYGLYRQDFCGCAYSKAARERQKQQKQQDK
;
A
#
# COMPACT_ATOMS: atom_id res chain seq x y z
N MET A 1 18.14 7.31 -17.43
CA MET A 1 18.56 6.41 -16.32
C MET A 1 17.33 5.95 -15.53
N LYS A 2 17.27 4.70 -15.11
CA LYS A 2 16.16 4.20 -14.27
C LYS A 2 16.27 4.83 -12.87
N LYS A 3 15.21 5.52 -12.40
CA LYS A 3 15.18 6.11 -11.04
C LYS A 3 15.34 5.01 -9.98
N ASN A 4 16.18 5.24 -8.98
CA ASN A 4 16.32 4.34 -7.82
C ASN A 4 15.50 4.89 -6.64
N TYR A 5 14.27 4.43 -6.53
CA TYR A 5 13.32 4.93 -5.53
C TYR A 5 13.71 4.58 -4.09
N GLN A 6 14.46 3.49 -3.87
CA GLN A 6 14.99 3.19 -2.55
C GLN A 6 16.07 4.20 -2.14
N LEU A 7 16.94 4.59 -3.07
CA LEU A 7 17.94 5.63 -2.78
C LEU A 7 17.30 7.01 -2.54
N MET A 8 16.17 7.30 -3.21
CA MET A 8 15.41 8.52 -2.95
C MET A 8 14.82 8.50 -1.53
N LEU A 9 14.24 7.38 -1.10
CA LEU A 9 13.77 7.20 0.27
C LEU A 9 14.90 7.40 1.29
N ASP A 10 16.06 6.78 1.07
CA ASP A 10 17.21 6.88 1.97
C ASP A 10 17.68 8.35 2.12
N ARG A 11 17.67 9.12 1.03
CA ARG A 11 18.01 10.55 1.06
C ARG A 11 17.00 11.38 1.86
N THR A 12 15.69 11.17 1.60
CA THR A 12 14.64 11.87 2.36
C THR A 12 14.73 11.54 3.85
N ILE A 13 14.98 10.27 4.21
CA ILE A 13 15.18 9.89 5.61
C ILE A 13 16.40 10.58 6.21
N ALA A 14 17.53 10.64 5.50
CA ALA A 14 18.73 11.31 5.98
C ALA A 14 18.50 12.83 6.18
N GLU A 15 17.72 13.46 5.29
CA GLU A 15 17.33 14.86 5.42
C GLU A 15 16.45 15.11 6.66
N ILE A 16 15.50 14.19 6.94
CA ILE A 16 14.64 14.24 8.14
C ILE A 16 15.49 14.07 9.42
N GLU A 17 16.41 13.11 9.43
CA GLU A 17 17.29 12.87 10.59
C GLU A 17 18.27 14.03 10.84
N ALA A 18 18.67 14.75 9.79
CA ALA A 18 19.55 15.91 9.90
C ALA A 18 18.83 17.18 10.44
N GLN A 19 17.50 17.20 10.43
CA GLN A 19 16.72 18.28 11.04
C GLN A 19 16.80 18.16 12.57
N THR A 20 17.43 19.13 13.20
CA THR A 20 17.86 19.08 14.60
C THR A 20 16.77 19.38 15.63
N ASP A 21 15.54 19.63 15.21
CA ASP A 21 14.43 19.96 16.14
C ASP A 21 13.76 18.73 16.75
N GLY A 22 14.18 17.53 16.36
CA GLY A 22 13.67 16.24 16.87
C GLY A 22 12.22 15.93 16.49
N LYS A 23 11.58 16.77 15.67
CA LYS A 23 10.20 16.54 15.23
C LYS A 23 10.19 15.56 14.08
N ARG A 24 9.32 14.54 14.20
CA ARG A 24 9.03 13.61 13.11
C ARG A 24 7.93 14.19 12.25
N PRO A 25 8.11 14.27 10.92
CA PRO A 25 7.03 14.68 10.02
C PRO A 25 5.86 13.70 10.05
N SER A 26 4.68 14.21 9.77
CA SER A 26 3.45 13.42 9.65
C SER A 26 3.38 12.73 8.29
N LEU A 27 2.97 11.46 8.28
CA LEU A 27 2.86 10.64 7.07
C LEU A 27 1.49 9.97 7.00
N LEU A 28 0.74 10.24 5.92
CA LEU A 28 -0.43 9.45 5.58
C LEU A 28 -0.01 8.24 4.73
N LEU A 29 -0.07 7.05 5.32
CA LEU A 29 0.35 5.80 4.70
C LEU A 29 -0.86 5.00 4.21
N HIS A 30 -1.08 4.95 2.90
CA HIS A 30 -2.10 4.08 2.32
C HIS A 30 -1.75 2.61 2.59
N ALA A 31 -2.66 1.89 3.25
CA ALA A 31 -2.52 0.48 3.62
C ALA A 31 -3.47 -0.42 2.82
N CYS A 32 -2.93 -1.48 2.20
CA CYS A 32 -3.75 -2.44 1.46
C CYS A 32 -4.13 -3.68 2.27
N CYS A 33 -3.31 -4.10 3.21
CA CYS A 33 -3.49 -5.27 4.08
C CYS A 33 -2.38 -5.34 5.12
N ALA A 34 -2.55 -6.16 6.16
CA ALA A 34 -1.58 -6.33 7.23
C ALA A 34 -0.21 -6.85 6.76
N PRO A 35 -0.11 -7.92 5.94
CA PRO A 35 1.19 -8.40 5.44
C PRO A 35 2.02 -7.34 4.73
N CYS A 36 1.37 -6.50 3.89
CA CYS A 36 2.06 -5.42 3.19
C CYS A 36 2.47 -4.28 4.13
N SER A 37 1.75 -4.07 5.22
CA SER A 37 1.99 -3.00 6.17
C SER A 37 3.06 -3.35 7.20
N SER A 38 3.27 -4.62 7.52
CA SER A 38 4.12 -5.08 8.62
C SER A 38 5.55 -4.52 8.57
N TYR A 39 6.27 -4.78 7.49
CA TYR A 39 7.63 -4.24 7.31
C TYR A 39 7.65 -2.73 7.12
N VAL A 40 6.69 -2.18 6.38
CA VAL A 40 6.65 -0.74 6.13
C VAL A 40 6.47 0.04 7.42
N LEU A 41 5.64 -0.45 8.33
CA LEU A 41 5.47 0.11 9.68
C LEU A 41 6.73 -0.06 10.53
N GLU A 42 7.32 -1.27 10.58
CA GLU A 42 8.58 -1.53 11.30
C GLU A 42 9.68 -0.56 10.86
N TYR A 43 9.75 -0.26 9.56
CA TYR A 43 10.77 0.61 8.98
C TYR A 43 10.48 2.09 9.19
N LEU A 44 9.28 2.57 8.82
CA LEU A 44 8.96 4.01 8.79
C LEU A 44 8.59 4.60 10.16
N ASN A 45 8.09 3.81 11.12
CA ASN A 45 7.71 4.30 12.45
C ASN A 45 8.86 4.94 13.24
N ARG A 46 10.10 4.74 12.81
CA ARG A 46 11.28 5.38 13.42
C ARG A 46 11.42 6.84 13.02
N TYR A 47 10.92 7.20 11.83
CA TYR A 47 11.18 8.47 11.16
C TYR A 47 9.95 9.36 11.05
N PHE A 48 8.75 8.79 11.11
CA PHE A 48 7.49 9.49 10.87
C PHE A 48 6.46 9.27 11.97
N ASN A 49 5.60 10.28 12.16
CA ASN A 49 4.31 10.12 12.84
C ASN A 49 3.31 9.61 11.79
N ILE A 50 2.97 8.32 11.87
CA ILE A 50 2.20 7.64 10.83
C ILE A 50 0.72 7.64 11.19
N THR A 51 -0.12 7.98 10.20
CA THR A 51 -1.55 7.63 10.17
C THR A 51 -1.76 6.68 9.02
N LEU A 52 -2.37 5.52 9.28
CA LEU A 52 -2.74 4.56 8.25
C LEU A 52 -4.06 4.97 7.60
N PHE A 53 -4.09 4.93 6.27
CA PHE A 53 -5.29 5.19 5.48
C PHE A 53 -5.71 3.92 4.73
N PHE A 54 -6.81 3.30 5.17
CA PHE A 54 -7.34 2.10 4.57
C PHE A 54 -8.44 2.44 3.57
N TYR A 55 -8.06 2.55 2.29
CA TYR A 55 -8.96 2.79 1.17
C TYR A 55 -8.68 1.79 0.04
N ASN A 56 -9.53 0.78 -0.10
CA ASN A 56 -9.32 -0.36 -0.98
C ASN A 56 -10.59 -0.70 -1.79
N PRO A 57 -11.04 0.19 -2.69
CA PRO A 57 -12.25 -0.02 -3.50
C PRO A 57 -12.13 -1.18 -4.48
N ASN A 58 -10.92 -1.67 -4.73
CA ASN A 58 -10.66 -2.84 -5.56
C ASN A 58 -11.05 -4.16 -4.88
N ILE A 59 -11.20 -4.21 -3.57
CA ILE A 59 -11.65 -5.41 -2.88
C ILE A 59 -13.13 -5.59 -3.21
N SER A 60 -13.44 -6.66 -3.96
CA SER A 60 -14.78 -6.86 -4.54
C SER A 60 -15.82 -7.35 -3.53
N GLU A 61 -15.39 -7.99 -2.45
CA GLU A 61 -16.27 -8.56 -1.44
C GLU A 61 -16.14 -7.79 -0.12
N ARG A 62 -17.28 -7.40 0.45
CA ARG A 62 -17.32 -6.64 1.72
C ARG A 62 -16.68 -7.44 2.86
N THR A 63 -16.95 -8.73 2.94
CA THR A 63 -16.35 -9.61 3.94
C THR A 63 -14.83 -9.66 3.87
N GLU A 64 -14.26 -9.75 2.68
CA GLU A 64 -12.80 -9.73 2.48
C GLU A 64 -12.21 -8.36 2.84
N HIS A 65 -12.92 -7.27 2.52
CA HIS A 65 -12.52 -5.93 2.92
C HIS A 65 -12.45 -5.80 4.45
N ASP A 66 -13.47 -6.27 5.15
CA ASP A 66 -13.56 -6.16 6.61
C ASP A 66 -12.51 -7.05 7.30
N ILE A 67 -12.31 -8.30 6.82
CA ILE A 67 -11.23 -9.18 7.30
C ILE A 67 -9.86 -8.50 7.19
N ARG A 68 -9.55 -7.86 6.06
CA ARG A 68 -8.25 -7.17 5.88
C ARG A 68 -8.10 -5.95 6.76
N TYR A 69 -9.19 -5.23 7.01
CA TYR A 69 -9.20 -4.07 7.90
C TYR A 69 -8.98 -4.49 9.36
N ASP A 70 -9.71 -5.50 9.82
CA ASP A 70 -9.56 -6.01 11.20
C ASP A 70 -8.18 -6.62 11.43
N GLU A 71 -7.64 -7.32 10.44
CA GLU A 71 -6.29 -7.85 10.49
C GLU A 71 -5.22 -6.76 10.55
N LEU A 72 -5.43 -5.64 9.86
CA LEU A 72 -4.54 -4.48 9.94
C LEU A 72 -4.57 -3.86 11.34
N ARG A 73 -5.75 -3.74 11.95
CA ARG A 73 -5.90 -3.24 13.33
C ARG A 73 -5.23 -4.17 14.33
N ARG A 74 -5.39 -5.50 14.16
CA ARG A 74 -4.73 -6.51 14.99
C ARG A 74 -3.21 -6.37 14.91
N LEU A 75 -2.66 -6.28 13.70
CA LEU A 75 -1.23 -6.12 13.48
C LEU A 75 -0.68 -4.88 14.21
N VAL A 76 -1.30 -3.72 14.03
CA VAL A 76 -0.85 -2.47 14.67
C VAL A 76 -0.81 -2.60 16.19
N LYS A 77 -1.82 -3.27 16.79
CA LYS A 77 -1.87 -3.55 18.22
C LYS A 77 -0.75 -4.51 18.65
N GLU A 78 -0.55 -5.60 17.93
CA GLU A 78 0.47 -6.62 18.28
C GLU A 78 1.91 -6.13 18.08
N MET A 79 2.12 -5.17 17.17
CA MET A 79 3.40 -4.47 17.03
C MET A 79 3.66 -3.45 18.16
N GLY A 80 2.75 -3.26 19.10
CA GLY A 80 2.85 -2.25 20.16
C GLY A 80 2.73 -0.81 19.65
N LEU A 81 2.09 -0.61 18.51
CA LEU A 81 1.96 0.69 17.86
C LEU A 81 0.56 1.31 18.02
N GLY A 82 -0.36 0.62 18.71
CA GLY A 82 -1.78 1.02 18.80
C GLY A 82 -2.03 2.39 19.42
N GLU A 83 -1.15 2.86 20.30
CA GLU A 83 -1.24 4.21 20.91
C GLU A 83 -0.56 5.30 20.07
N ARG A 84 0.16 4.94 19.02
CA ARG A 84 0.97 5.88 18.21
C ARG A 84 0.47 6.01 16.79
N ILE A 85 -0.29 5.05 16.30
CA ILE A 85 -0.73 4.99 14.90
C ILE A 85 -2.24 4.92 14.85
N ASP A 86 -2.84 5.97 14.34
CA ASP A 86 -4.25 6.01 14.02
C ASP A 86 -4.52 5.28 12.69
N ILE A 87 -5.69 4.66 12.59
CA ILE A 87 -6.15 4.00 11.37
C ILE A 87 -7.45 4.66 10.92
N VAL A 88 -7.39 5.37 9.83
CA VAL A 88 -8.55 5.96 9.16
C VAL A 88 -9.05 4.99 8.10
N CYS A 89 -10.25 4.47 8.27
CA CYS A 89 -10.94 3.68 7.26
C CYS A 89 -11.86 4.58 6.43
N SER A 90 -11.64 4.62 5.14
CA SER A 90 -12.54 5.32 4.21
C SER A 90 -13.75 4.44 3.86
N ASP A 91 -14.78 5.04 3.27
CA ASP A 91 -15.95 4.30 2.81
C ASP A 91 -15.58 3.17 1.84
N TYR A 92 -16.35 2.07 1.93
CA TYR A 92 -16.25 0.97 1.00
C TYR A 92 -17.00 1.30 -0.28
N GLU A 93 -16.25 1.65 -1.33
CA GLU A 93 -16.79 2.15 -2.61
C GLU A 93 -16.38 1.27 -3.82
N PRO A 94 -16.75 -0.02 -3.88
CA PRO A 94 -16.30 -0.93 -4.95
C PRO A 94 -16.74 -0.45 -6.35
N GLN A 95 -17.82 0.31 -6.46
CA GLN A 95 -18.30 0.87 -7.72
C GLN A 95 -17.29 1.81 -8.37
N ARG A 96 -16.47 2.51 -7.61
CA ARG A 96 -15.40 3.36 -8.16
C ARG A 96 -14.35 2.53 -8.88
N PHE A 97 -13.97 1.39 -8.31
CA PHE A 97 -13.04 0.49 -8.99
C PHE A 97 -13.67 -0.14 -10.24
N LEU A 98 -14.92 -0.59 -10.18
CA LEU A 98 -15.62 -1.15 -11.34
C LEU A 98 -15.70 -0.15 -12.48
N LYS A 99 -15.94 1.13 -12.17
CA LYS A 99 -15.99 2.20 -13.17
C LYS A 99 -14.67 2.35 -13.93
N ILE A 100 -13.53 2.34 -13.23
CA ILE A 100 -12.21 2.50 -13.87
C ILE A 100 -11.69 1.20 -14.52
N ALA A 101 -12.27 0.05 -14.17
CA ALA A 101 -11.94 -1.24 -14.76
C ALA A 101 -12.73 -1.55 -16.04
N LYS A 102 -13.77 -0.76 -16.34
CA LYS A 102 -14.64 -0.97 -17.52
C LYS A 102 -13.84 -0.89 -18.82
N GLY A 103 -13.94 -1.97 -19.63
CA GLY A 103 -13.18 -2.12 -20.87
C GLY A 103 -11.75 -2.64 -20.68
N LEU A 104 -11.34 -2.93 -19.45
CA LEU A 104 -10.01 -3.45 -19.10
C LEU A 104 -10.08 -4.81 -18.36
N GLU A 105 -11.24 -5.46 -18.38
CA GLU A 105 -11.57 -6.67 -17.63
C GLU A 105 -10.63 -7.85 -17.95
N ASP A 106 -10.32 -8.00 -19.24
CA ASP A 106 -9.52 -9.12 -19.77
C ASP A 106 -8.00 -8.93 -19.62
N LEU A 107 -7.58 -7.74 -19.20
CA LEU A 107 -6.15 -7.49 -19.02
C LEU A 107 -5.58 -8.30 -17.83
N ALA A 108 -4.37 -8.82 -18.02
CA ALA A 108 -3.66 -9.54 -16.95
C ALA A 108 -3.42 -8.66 -15.72
N GLU A 109 -3.16 -9.29 -14.58
CA GLU A 109 -2.66 -8.57 -13.39
C GLU A 109 -1.30 -7.93 -13.69
N GLY A 110 -1.12 -6.68 -13.23
CA GLY A 110 0.06 -5.87 -13.56
C GLY A 110 -0.08 -5.03 -14.84
N GLY A 111 -1.20 -5.17 -15.59
CA GLY A 111 -1.53 -4.38 -16.76
C GLY A 111 -2.21 -3.03 -16.42
N GLU A 112 -2.75 -2.34 -17.44
CA GLU A 112 -3.25 -0.97 -17.35
C GLU A 112 -4.41 -0.84 -16.34
N ARG A 113 -5.30 -1.85 -16.22
CA ARG A 113 -6.31 -1.91 -15.15
C ARG A 113 -5.70 -1.72 -13.75
N CYS A 114 -4.55 -2.34 -13.50
CA CYS A 114 -3.85 -2.19 -12.21
C CYS A 114 -3.26 -0.79 -12.03
N ARG A 115 -2.78 -0.16 -13.11
CA ARG A 115 -2.29 1.21 -13.08
C ARG A 115 -3.39 2.20 -12.68
N HIS A 116 -4.57 2.10 -13.30
CA HIS A 116 -5.74 2.90 -12.91
C HIS A 116 -6.18 2.62 -11.45
N CYS A 117 -6.08 1.37 -11.00
CA CYS A 117 -6.34 1.02 -9.61
C CYS A 117 -5.37 1.70 -8.64
N TYR A 118 -4.08 1.79 -9.00
CA TYR A 118 -3.09 2.49 -8.16
C TYR A 118 -3.41 3.99 -8.11
N GLU A 119 -3.72 4.59 -9.26
CA GLU A 119 -4.07 6.00 -9.33
C GLU A 119 -5.31 6.33 -8.50
N LEU A 120 -6.39 5.56 -8.62
CA LEU A 120 -7.62 5.73 -7.84
C LEU A 120 -7.33 5.75 -6.33
N ARG A 121 -6.49 4.83 -5.87
CA ARG A 121 -6.17 4.69 -4.43
C ARG A 121 -5.21 5.78 -3.96
N LEU A 122 -4.17 6.07 -4.72
CA LEU A 122 -3.19 7.11 -4.38
C LEU A 122 -3.80 8.51 -4.47
N ARG A 123 -4.71 8.78 -5.42
CA ARG A 123 -5.44 10.05 -5.52
C ARG A 123 -6.26 10.31 -4.26
N LYS A 124 -7.02 9.32 -3.82
CA LYS A 124 -7.80 9.46 -2.57
C LYS A 124 -6.90 9.66 -1.35
N THR A 125 -5.71 9.03 -1.34
CA THR A 125 -4.72 9.22 -0.29
C THR A 125 -4.12 10.63 -0.32
N ALA A 126 -3.75 11.14 -1.49
CA ALA A 126 -3.21 12.49 -1.65
C ALA A 126 -4.24 13.58 -1.28
N GLU A 127 -5.50 13.39 -1.68
CA GLU A 127 -6.63 14.26 -1.28
C GLU A 127 -6.78 14.30 0.24
N ALA A 128 -6.80 13.13 0.89
CA ALA A 128 -6.89 13.01 2.33
C ALA A 128 -5.67 13.60 3.05
N ALA A 129 -4.47 13.40 2.49
CA ALA A 129 -3.24 13.97 3.04
C ALA A 129 -3.24 15.50 3.01
N ARG A 130 -3.69 16.11 1.90
CA ARG A 130 -3.86 17.57 1.80
C ARG A 130 -4.87 18.07 2.83
N THR A 131 -6.04 17.44 2.89
CA THR A 131 -7.12 17.87 3.79
C THR A 131 -6.72 17.74 5.26
N GLY A 132 -5.97 16.70 5.61
CA GLY A 132 -5.47 16.43 6.96
C GLY A 132 -4.19 17.19 7.33
N GLY A 133 -3.59 17.95 6.40
CA GLY A 133 -2.36 18.71 6.66
C GLY A 133 -1.13 17.84 6.89
N PHE A 134 -1.04 16.68 6.24
CA PHE A 134 0.11 15.79 6.35
C PHE A 134 1.31 16.31 5.56
N ASP A 135 2.51 16.12 6.12
CA ASP A 135 3.77 16.51 5.48
C ASP A 135 4.12 15.62 4.29
N TYR A 136 3.74 14.33 4.35
CA TYR A 136 3.99 13.33 3.30
C TYR A 136 2.82 12.37 3.13
N PHE A 137 2.72 11.78 1.93
CA PHE A 137 1.90 10.58 1.71
C PHE A 137 2.67 9.51 0.93
N THR A 138 2.30 8.23 1.12
CA THR A 138 2.83 7.10 0.36
C THR A 138 1.93 5.87 0.46
N THR A 139 2.41 4.71 0.03
CA THR A 139 1.64 3.46 0.01
C THR A 139 2.46 2.24 0.39
N THR A 140 1.84 1.28 1.04
CA THR A 140 2.42 -0.05 1.28
C THR A 140 2.47 -0.94 0.03
N LEU A 141 1.86 -0.52 -1.09
CA LEU A 141 1.78 -1.34 -2.31
C LEU A 141 3.14 -1.73 -2.87
N SER A 142 4.14 -0.86 -2.74
CA SER A 142 5.47 -1.08 -3.32
C SER A 142 6.25 -2.23 -2.69
N ILE A 143 5.79 -2.81 -1.56
CA ILE A 143 6.38 -4.01 -0.94
C ILE A 143 6.10 -5.29 -1.74
N SER A 144 4.96 -5.34 -2.45
CA SER A 144 4.54 -6.54 -3.17
C SER A 144 5.39 -6.76 -4.44
N PRO A 145 5.91 -7.97 -4.70
CA PRO A 145 6.63 -8.29 -5.93
C PRO A 145 5.73 -8.20 -7.18
N HIS A 146 4.41 -8.31 -7.01
CA HIS A 146 3.42 -8.20 -8.09
C HIS A 146 3.04 -6.76 -8.42
N LYS A 147 3.61 -5.77 -7.73
CA LYS A 147 3.28 -4.35 -7.95
C LYS A 147 4.48 -3.59 -8.51
N ARG A 148 4.21 -2.73 -9.46
CA ARG A 148 5.22 -1.93 -10.17
C ARG A 148 5.52 -0.66 -9.39
N SER A 149 6.69 -0.62 -8.74
CA SER A 149 7.13 0.56 -7.96
C SER A 149 7.33 1.79 -8.84
N ASP A 150 7.76 1.62 -10.09
CA ASP A 150 7.88 2.70 -11.06
C ASP A 150 6.54 3.40 -11.29
N TRP A 151 5.47 2.66 -11.59
CA TRP A 151 4.13 3.22 -11.77
C TRP A 151 3.60 3.90 -10.51
N LEU A 152 3.81 3.30 -9.34
CA LEU A 152 3.39 3.88 -8.06
C LEU A 152 4.09 5.22 -7.80
N CYS A 153 5.38 5.29 -8.11
CA CYS A 153 6.17 6.50 -7.92
C CYS A 153 5.84 7.58 -8.96
N ASP A 154 5.63 7.22 -10.24
CA ASP A 154 5.24 8.18 -11.27
C ASP A 154 3.86 8.79 -10.97
N ILE A 155 2.89 7.95 -10.53
CA ILE A 155 1.57 8.41 -10.09
C ILE A 155 1.70 9.29 -8.84
N GLY A 156 2.49 8.87 -7.86
CA GLY A 156 2.73 9.64 -6.63
C GLY A 156 3.36 11.00 -6.90
N GLU A 157 4.33 11.09 -7.83
CA GLU A 157 4.96 12.33 -8.27
C GLU A 157 3.94 13.30 -8.90
N ALA A 158 3.09 12.79 -9.81
CA ALA A 158 2.04 13.58 -10.44
C ALA A 158 1.01 14.11 -9.42
N LEU A 159 0.57 13.25 -8.50
CA LEU A 159 -0.38 13.62 -7.45
C LEU A 159 0.24 14.57 -6.41
N SER A 160 1.53 14.44 -6.13
CA SER A 160 2.26 15.40 -5.28
C SER A 160 2.22 16.80 -5.88
N ALA A 161 2.44 16.94 -7.18
CA ALA A 161 2.34 18.23 -7.87
C ALA A 161 0.89 18.78 -7.89
N GLU A 162 -0.11 17.90 -8.05
CA GLU A 162 -1.53 18.29 -8.11
C GLU A 162 -2.06 18.74 -6.74
N PHE A 163 -1.74 18.00 -5.66
CA PHE A 163 -2.30 18.24 -4.34
C PHE A 163 -1.40 19.06 -3.41
N GLY A 164 -0.14 19.32 -3.81
CA GLY A 164 0.80 20.10 -3.01
C GLY A 164 1.31 19.39 -1.75
N VAL A 165 1.18 18.06 -1.65
CA VAL A 165 1.72 17.24 -0.56
C VAL A 165 2.83 16.35 -1.13
N PRO A 166 4.04 16.36 -0.57
CA PRO A 166 5.15 15.51 -1.01
C PRO A 166 4.83 14.02 -0.99
N TYR A 167 5.09 13.32 -2.12
CA TYR A 167 5.03 11.87 -2.15
C TYR A 167 6.36 11.28 -1.65
N LEU A 168 6.31 10.41 -0.64
CA LEU A 168 7.49 9.69 -0.16
C LEU A 168 7.80 8.54 -1.11
N PHE A 169 8.76 8.74 -2.02
CA PHE A 169 9.21 7.73 -2.97
C PHE A 169 9.74 6.49 -2.25
N SER A 170 9.36 5.31 -2.74
CA SER A 170 9.76 4.07 -2.08
C SER A 170 9.74 2.86 -3.02
N ASP A 171 10.63 1.92 -2.78
CA ASP A 171 10.54 0.55 -3.29
C ASP A 171 10.82 -0.41 -2.12
N PHE A 172 9.82 -0.59 -1.27
CA PHE A 172 9.95 -1.37 -0.03
C PHE A 172 10.30 -2.84 -0.24
N LYS A 173 10.30 -3.37 -1.48
CA LYS A 173 10.84 -4.70 -1.79
C LYS A 173 12.35 -4.78 -1.62
N LYS A 174 13.05 -3.64 -1.82
CA LYS A 174 14.50 -3.56 -1.77
C LYS A 174 15.04 -3.78 -0.36
N LYS A 175 16.35 -3.99 -0.25
CA LYS A 175 17.06 -4.21 1.03
C LYS A 175 16.45 -5.35 1.88
N GLY A 176 15.93 -6.38 1.22
CA GLY A 176 15.32 -7.51 1.91
C GLY A 176 13.92 -7.26 2.48
N GLY A 177 13.29 -6.11 2.19
CA GLY A 177 12.02 -5.73 2.80
C GLY A 177 10.88 -6.70 2.52
N TYR A 178 10.79 -7.27 1.30
CA TYR A 178 9.79 -8.31 1.02
C TYR A 178 10.01 -9.56 1.87
N LEU A 179 11.25 -10.03 1.99
CA LEU A 179 11.59 -11.17 2.84
C LEU A 179 11.22 -10.89 4.30
N ARG A 180 11.55 -9.67 4.79
CA ARG A 180 11.19 -9.27 6.15
C ARG A 180 9.68 -9.24 6.36
N SER A 181 8.89 -8.79 5.37
CA SER A 181 7.43 -8.83 5.45
C SER A 181 6.86 -10.26 5.51
N CYS A 182 7.53 -11.23 4.88
CA CYS A 182 7.18 -12.65 5.03
C CYS A 182 7.45 -13.15 6.44
N GLN A 183 8.63 -12.88 7.00
CA GLN A 183 8.99 -13.23 8.37
C GLN A 183 8.04 -12.62 9.41
N LEU A 184 7.70 -11.34 9.25
CA LEU A 184 6.73 -10.67 10.12
C LEU A 184 5.33 -11.26 9.99
N SER A 185 4.94 -11.69 8.78
CA SER A 185 3.67 -12.36 8.57
C SER A 185 3.60 -13.71 9.30
N GLU A 186 4.70 -14.46 9.35
CA GLU A 186 4.80 -15.70 10.12
C GLU A 186 4.80 -15.40 11.62
N LEU A 187 5.60 -14.43 12.07
CA LEU A 187 5.73 -14.04 13.47
C LEU A 187 4.38 -13.65 14.09
N TYR A 188 3.57 -12.86 13.35
CA TYR A 188 2.26 -12.39 13.81
C TYR A 188 1.10 -13.26 13.32
N GLY A 189 1.36 -14.40 12.67
CA GLY A 189 0.31 -15.29 12.12
C GLY A 189 -0.68 -14.56 11.23
N LEU A 190 -0.19 -13.67 10.34
CA LEU A 190 -1.06 -12.79 9.56
C LEU A 190 -1.83 -13.53 8.47
N TYR A 191 -3.09 -13.15 8.29
CA TYR A 191 -3.87 -13.56 7.14
C TYR A 191 -3.20 -13.10 5.83
N ARG A 192 -2.65 -14.04 5.08
CA ARG A 192 -2.02 -13.82 3.77
C ARG A 192 -2.94 -14.29 2.66
N GLN A 193 -3.59 -13.34 2.03
CA GLN A 193 -4.38 -13.59 0.83
C GLN A 193 -3.48 -13.91 -0.38
N ASP A 194 -3.94 -14.78 -1.26
CA ASP A 194 -3.23 -15.19 -2.47
C ASP A 194 -3.68 -14.44 -3.74
N PHE A 195 -4.51 -13.39 -3.59
CA PHE A 195 -4.98 -12.51 -4.66
C PHE A 195 -5.03 -11.05 -4.18
N CYS A 196 -5.05 -10.10 -5.11
CA CYS A 196 -4.94 -8.68 -4.72
C CYS A 196 -6.24 -8.09 -4.11
N GLY A 197 -7.36 -8.80 -4.17
CA GLY A 197 -8.67 -8.40 -3.66
C GLY A 197 -9.72 -8.13 -4.75
N CYS A 198 -9.33 -7.81 -5.98
CA CYS A 198 -10.29 -7.58 -7.05
C CYS A 198 -10.81 -8.89 -7.65
N ALA A 199 -12.03 -8.88 -8.15
CA ALA A 199 -12.68 -10.04 -8.77
C ALA A 199 -11.82 -10.66 -9.89
N TYR A 200 -11.14 -9.84 -10.68
CA TYR A 200 -10.30 -10.29 -11.80
C TYR A 200 -9.07 -11.07 -11.32
N SER A 201 -8.40 -10.62 -10.26
CA SER A 201 -7.26 -11.37 -9.71
C SER A 201 -7.71 -12.63 -8.99
N LYS A 202 -8.88 -12.63 -8.35
CA LYS A 202 -9.50 -13.81 -7.75
C LYS A 202 -9.78 -14.88 -8.81
N ALA A 203 -10.48 -14.51 -9.88
CA ALA A 203 -10.78 -15.40 -10.99
C ALA A 203 -9.53 -15.95 -11.69
N ALA A 204 -8.49 -15.11 -11.87
CA ALA A 204 -7.22 -15.55 -12.43
C ALA A 204 -6.53 -16.60 -11.52
N ARG A 205 -6.57 -16.38 -10.21
CA ARG A 205 -6.00 -17.31 -9.22
C ARG A 205 -6.74 -18.63 -9.18
N GLU A 206 -8.06 -18.62 -9.26
CA GLU A 206 -8.89 -19.82 -9.30
C GLU A 206 -8.59 -20.66 -10.55
N ARG A 207 -8.49 -20.03 -11.72
CA ARG A 207 -8.07 -20.72 -12.97
C ARG A 207 -6.70 -21.39 -12.83
N GLN A 208 -5.72 -20.71 -12.25
CA GLN A 208 -4.39 -21.29 -12.01
C GLN A 208 -4.42 -22.51 -11.07
N LYS A 209 -5.27 -22.48 -10.04
CA LYS A 209 -5.45 -23.62 -9.13
C LYS A 209 -6.07 -24.83 -9.84
N GLN A 210 -7.08 -24.59 -10.67
CA GLN A 210 -7.74 -25.65 -11.46
C GLN A 210 -6.78 -26.31 -12.46
N GLN A 211 -6.00 -25.51 -13.19
CA GLN A 211 -4.98 -26.04 -14.11
C GLN A 211 -3.96 -26.92 -13.40
N LYS A 212 -3.42 -26.47 -12.25
CA LYS A 212 -2.46 -27.28 -11.47
C LYS A 212 -3.04 -28.57 -10.89
N GLN A 213 -4.37 -28.68 -10.76
CA GLN A 213 -5.03 -29.91 -10.31
C GLN A 213 -5.23 -30.89 -11.47
N GLN A 214 -5.39 -30.38 -12.71
CA GLN A 214 -5.52 -31.21 -13.91
C GLN A 214 -4.18 -31.76 -14.40
N ASP A 215 -3.08 -31.08 -14.10
CA ASP A 215 -1.70 -31.47 -14.48
C ASP A 215 -1.06 -32.44 -13.48
N LYS A 216 -1.77 -32.88 -12.44
CA LYS A 216 -1.34 -33.87 -11.43
C LYS A 216 -2.05 -35.20 -11.58
#